data_c0a9f57eca7a0650a243fde307ad88c8
#
_entry.id   c0a9f57eca7a0650a243fde307ad88c8
#
_cell.length_a   1.000
_cell.length_b   1.000
_cell.length_c   1.000
_cell.angle_alpha   90.00
_cell.angle_beta   90.00
_cell.angle_gamma   90.00
#
_symmetry.space_group_name_H-M   'P 1'
#
loop_
_entity.id
_entity.type
_entity.pdbx_description
1 polymer ?
#
loop_
_entity_poly.entity_id
_entity_poly.type
_entity_poly.pdbx_seq_one_letter_code
_entity_poly.pdbx_strand_id
1 'polypeptide(L)'
;MSEQTYTASEMMIVVAARMLKGARTVFVGVGLPNSACNLARYTVAPDLELIYESGVYGARPERLPLSIGDPTLVSGATSVISMADLFGLYLQRGLVEVALLGGAQIDKYGNLNSTVIGDYATPKTRLPGSGGACEIATNAQRTFMIMRLKRRAFVEKLDFLTSPGHLTGGDSRQQLGLPGGGPALVITDKAIFNFANPDREMQLVELYPNVSAESVQAEVGWPLRMAEKIHVTPPPSVEELRLIREELDPQGLYR
;
A
#
# COMPACT_ATOMS: atom_id res chain seq x y z
N MET A 1 -19.34 -5.32 27.41
CA MET A 1 -17.97 -5.09 26.91
C MET A 1 -18.00 -3.74 26.21
N SER A 2 -17.26 -2.73 26.68
CA SER A 2 -17.19 -1.44 25.99
C SER A 2 -16.62 -1.66 24.60
N GLU A 3 -17.31 -1.15 23.58
CA GLU A 3 -16.82 -1.15 22.20
C GLU A 3 -15.47 -0.44 22.19
N GLN A 4 -14.41 -1.15 21.80
CA GLN A 4 -13.07 -0.58 21.80
C GLN A 4 -12.97 0.43 20.66
N THR A 5 -12.82 1.70 21.01
CA THR A 5 -12.74 2.78 20.03
C THR A 5 -11.39 2.76 19.31
N TYR A 6 -11.41 2.73 17.99
CA TYR A 6 -10.22 2.82 17.13
C TYR A 6 -10.43 3.86 16.01
N THR A 7 -9.36 4.43 15.54
CA THR A 7 -9.37 5.37 14.40
C THR A 7 -9.38 4.63 13.06
N ALA A 8 -9.78 5.35 12.00
CA ALA A 8 -9.69 4.82 10.65
C ALA A 8 -8.23 4.51 10.23
N SER A 9 -7.24 5.27 10.73
CA SER A 9 -5.82 4.99 10.49
C SER A 9 -5.38 3.70 11.19
N GLU A 10 -5.77 3.49 12.45
CA GLU A 10 -5.45 2.26 13.20
C GLU A 10 -6.06 1.03 12.51
N MET A 11 -7.30 1.14 12.01
CA MET A 11 -7.90 0.06 11.20
C MET A 11 -7.09 -0.24 9.94
N MET A 12 -6.66 0.79 9.20
CA MET A 12 -5.83 0.61 8.01
C MET A 12 -4.48 -0.03 8.33
N ILE A 13 -3.82 0.39 9.44
CA ILE A 13 -2.55 -0.18 9.90
C ILE A 13 -2.72 -1.66 10.21
N VAL A 14 -3.73 -2.02 10.98
CA VAL A 14 -4.00 -3.41 11.38
C VAL A 14 -4.31 -4.28 10.17
N VAL A 15 -5.17 -3.81 9.27
CA VAL A 15 -5.51 -4.56 8.06
C VAL A 15 -4.29 -4.77 7.18
N ALA A 16 -3.52 -3.72 6.93
CA ALA A 16 -2.30 -3.82 6.12
C ALA A 16 -1.29 -4.79 6.75
N ALA A 17 -1.13 -4.77 8.08
CA ALA A 17 -0.28 -5.70 8.79
C ALA A 17 -0.75 -7.16 8.62
N ARG A 18 -2.05 -7.44 8.81
CA ARG A 18 -2.63 -8.77 8.65
C ARG A 18 -2.45 -9.33 7.23
N MET A 19 -2.52 -8.45 6.20
CA MET A 19 -2.32 -8.84 4.78
C MET A 19 -0.85 -9.18 4.44
N LEU A 20 0.10 -8.84 5.31
CA LEU A 20 1.52 -9.22 5.17
C LEU A 20 1.83 -10.62 5.74
N LYS A 21 0.83 -11.34 6.25
CA LYS A 21 1.05 -12.70 6.76
C LYS A 21 1.73 -13.59 5.72
N GLY A 22 2.85 -14.21 6.12
CA GLY A 22 3.64 -15.10 5.28
C GLY A 22 4.55 -14.39 4.26
N ALA A 23 4.54 -13.07 4.17
CA ALA A 23 5.53 -12.34 3.40
C ALA A 23 6.88 -12.33 4.11
N ARG A 24 7.97 -12.43 3.34
CA ARG A 24 9.35 -12.37 3.84
C ARG A 24 10.03 -11.05 3.56
N THR A 25 9.69 -10.38 2.46
CA THR A 25 10.28 -9.10 2.10
C THR A 25 9.21 -8.08 1.72
N VAL A 26 9.35 -6.86 2.22
CA VAL A 26 8.44 -5.75 1.89
C VAL A 26 9.22 -4.49 1.56
N PHE A 27 8.93 -3.91 0.40
CA PHE A 27 9.41 -2.57 0.04
C PHE A 27 8.42 -1.54 0.60
N VAL A 28 8.89 -0.68 1.49
CA VAL A 28 8.03 0.20 2.27
C VAL A 28 8.55 1.64 2.32
N GLY A 29 7.62 2.59 2.24
CA GLY A 29 7.86 4.00 2.54
C GLY A 29 7.68 4.31 4.02
N VAL A 30 7.74 5.58 4.37
CA VAL A 30 7.44 6.08 5.72
C VAL A 30 5.95 6.32 5.94
N GLY A 31 5.54 6.55 7.18
CA GLY A 31 4.14 6.82 7.52
C GLY A 31 3.34 5.56 7.86
N LEU A 32 2.05 5.58 7.57
CA LEU A 32 1.12 4.49 7.87
C LEU A 32 1.60 3.11 7.32
N PRO A 33 2.15 3.00 6.10
CA PRO A 33 2.70 1.74 5.61
C PRO A 33 3.83 1.18 6.48
N ASN A 34 4.69 2.05 7.01
CA ASN A 34 5.76 1.64 7.92
C ASN A 34 5.21 1.10 9.25
N SER A 35 4.23 1.79 9.83
CA SER A 35 3.55 1.31 11.05
C SER A 35 2.93 -0.07 10.83
N ALA A 36 2.30 -0.30 9.67
CA ALA A 36 1.71 -1.59 9.32
C ALA A 36 2.77 -2.71 9.21
N CYS A 37 3.92 -2.44 8.57
CA CYS A 37 5.00 -3.42 8.47
C CYS A 37 5.61 -3.77 9.82
N ASN A 38 5.82 -2.77 10.69
CA ASN A 38 6.33 -3.02 12.03
C ASN A 38 5.29 -3.78 12.88
N LEU A 39 3.99 -3.45 12.81
CA LEU A 39 2.95 -4.23 13.46
C LEU A 39 2.92 -5.68 12.97
N ALA A 40 3.08 -5.90 11.66
CA ALA A 40 3.16 -7.24 11.09
C ALA A 40 4.29 -8.07 11.70
N ARG A 41 5.46 -7.44 11.92
CA ARG A 41 6.62 -8.10 12.56
C ARG A 41 6.35 -8.47 14.01
N TYR A 42 5.58 -7.68 14.75
CA TYR A 42 5.20 -8.02 16.13
C TYR A 42 4.09 -9.08 16.20
N THR A 43 3.41 -9.38 15.09
CA THR A 43 2.20 -10.20 15.11
C THR A 43 2.25 -11.39 14.14
N VAL A 44 2.05 -11.16 12.84
CA VAL A 44 1.77 -12.21 11.84
C VAL A 44 2.95 -12.56 10.93
N ALA A 45 4.03 -11.76 10.94
CA ALA A 45 5.19 -11.91 10.06
C ALA A 45 6.50 -11.52 10.78
N PRO A 46 6.94 -12.26 11.83
CA PRO A 46 8.10 -11.88 12.65
C PRO A 46 9.42 -11.81 11.87
N ASP A 47 9.53 -12.57 10.80
CA ASP A 47 10.72 -12.64 9.94
C ASP A 47 10.64 -11.68 8.73
N LEU A 48 9.68 -10.75 8.72
CA LEU A 48 9.51 -9.81 7.61
C LEU A 48 10.69 -8.83 7.55
N GLU A 49 11.39 -8.84 6.42
CA GLU A 49 12.49 -7.91 6.13
C GLU A 49 11.98 -6.65 5.42
N LEU A 50 12.21 -5.50 6.06
CA LEU A 50 11.82 -4.20 5.55
C LEU A 50 12.91 -3.64 4.63
N ILE A 51 12.51 -3.24 3.43
CA ILE A 51 13.38 -2.66 2.41
C ILE A 51 12.99 -1.21 2.18
N TYR A 52 13.94 -0.30 2.25
CA TYR A 52 13.73 1.13 2.03
C TYR A 52 14.50 1.62 0.81
N GLU A 53 13.89 2.51 0.04
CA GLU A 53 14.40 3.08 -1.20
C GLU A 53 15.82 3.67 -1.04
N SER A 54 16.15 4.18 0.14
CA SER A 54 17.49 4.70 0.45
C SER A 54 18.63 3.67 0.40
N GLY A 55 18.33 2.40 0.17
CA GLY A 55 19.32 1.33 0.08
C GLY A 55 19.43 0.48 1.36
N VAL A 56 18.49 0.62 2.28
CA VAL A 56 18.51 -0.14 3.54
C VAL A 56 17.69 -1.41 3.38
N TYR A 57 18.28 -2.55 3.74
CA TYR A 57 17.65 -3.87 3.77
C TYR A 57 17.66 -4.43 5.19
N GLY A 58 16.51 -4.93 5.64
CA GLY A 58 16.38 -5.58 6.94
C GLY A 58 16.44 -4.63 8.13
N ALA A 59 16.02 -3.38 7.96
CA ALA A 59 16.00 -2.39 9.02
C ALA A 59 15.18 -2.82 10.24
N ARG A 60 15.67 -2.48 11.43
CA ARG A 60 14.98 -2.68 12.72
C ARG A 60 15.00 -1.38 13.53
N PRO A 61 14.35 -0.32 13.04
CA PRO A 61 14.41 0.98 13.70
C PRO A 61 13.71 0.93 15.06
N GLU A 62 14.34 1.55 16.05
CA GLU A 62 13.80 1.65 17.42
C GLU A 62 12.61 2.60 17.53
N ARG A 63 12.45 3.49 16.55
CA ARG A 63 11.32 4.41 16.42
C ARG A 63 10.89 4.51 14.95
N LEU A 64 9.67 4.99 14.70
CA LEU A 64 9.21 5.27 13.34
C LEU A 64 10.09 6.35 12.69
N PRO A 65 10.52 6.14 11.42
CA PRO A 65 11.29 7.12 10.69
C PRO A 65 10.41 8.31 10.28
N LEU A 66 10.98 9.52 10.35
CA LEU A 66 10.31 10.75 9.94
C LEU A 66 10.43 11.01 8.42
N SER A 67 11.43 10.42 7.78
CA SER A 67 11.65 10.50 6.34
C SER A 67 12.41 9.29 5.84
N ILE A 68 12.46 9.10 4.51
CA ILE A 68 13.22 8.02 3.88
C ILE A 68 14.74 8.14 4.09
N GLY A 69 15.22 9.34 4.43
CA GLY A 69 16.62 9.62 4.77
C GLY A 69 16.90 9.67 6.28
N ASP A 70 15.95 9.28 7.13
CA ASP A 70 16.13 9.27 8.58
C ASP A 70 17.19 8.25 8.98
N PRO A 71 18.29 8.66 9.73
CA PRO A 71 19.33 7.74 10.17
C PRO A 71 18.83 6.54 10.97
N THR A 72 17.67 6.62 11.61
CA THR A 72 17.08 5.48 12.36
C THR A 72 16.85 4.27 11.44
N LEU A 73 16.69 4.47 10.11
CA LEU A 73 16.48 3.39 9.17
C LEU A 73 17.66 2.41 9.06
N VAL A 74 18.88 2.84 9.37
CA VAL A 74 20.05 1.94 9.35
C VAL A 74 20.21 1.14 10.64
N SER A 75 19.41 1.42 11.66
CA SER A 75 19.46 0.70 12.93
C SER A 75 19.09 -0.76 12.73
N GLY A 76 19.97 -1.69 13.14
CA GLY A 76 19.76 -3.13 13.02
C GLY A 76 19.64 -3.65 11.59
N ALA A 77 20.01 -2.85 10.60
CA ALA A 77 19.91 -3.25 9.19
C ALA A 77 20.82 -4.46 8.88
N THR A 78 20.31 -5.39 8.10
CA THR A 78 21.08 -6.53 7.57
C THR A 78 22.15 -6.06 6.58
N SER A 79 21.80 -5.06 5.75
CA SER A 79 22.76 -4.41 4.86
C SER A 79 22.33 -2.98 4.51
N VAL A 80 23.34 -2.16 4.17
CA VAL A 80 23.16 -0.82 3.61
C VAL A 80 23.97 -0.78 2.30
N ILE A 81 23.27 -0.60 1.21
CA ILE A 81 23.82 -0.66 -0.16
C ILE A 81 23.43 0.60 -0.93
N SER A 82 23.96 0.77 -2.12
CA SER A 82 23.52 1.87 -2.97
C SER A 82 22.06 1.69 -3.41
N MET A 83 21.34 2.78 -3.63
CA MET A 83 19.99 2.74 -4.22
C MET A 83 20.03 1.99 -5.57
N ALA A 84 21.04 2.21 -6.39
CA ALA A 84 21.20 1.53 -7.69
C ALA A 84 21.28 0.01 -7.54
N ASP A 85 22.06 -0.48 -6.57
CA ASP A 85 22.16 -1.92 -6.28
C ASP A 85 20.86 -2.49 -5.75
N LEU A 86 20.19 -1.76 -4.86
CA LEU A 86 18.89 -2.18 -4.33
C LEU A 86 17.86 -2.36 -5.45
N PHE A 87 17.73 -1.38 -6.33
CA PHE A 87 16.81 -1.46 -7.46
C PHE A 87 17.23 -2.52 -8.48
N GLY A 88 18.51 -2.54 -8.89
CA GLY A 88 19.01 -3.44 -9.92
C GLY A 88 19.15 -4.90 -9.48
N LEU A 89 19.64 -5.14 -8.26
CA LEU A 89 19.97 -6.49 -7.80
C LEU A 89 18.88 -7.17 -6.98
N TYR A 90 17.97 -6.39 -6.35
CA TYR A 90 16.89 -6.96 -5.55
C TYR A 90 15.53 -6.76 -6.24
N LEU A 91 15.16 -5.53 -6.55
CA LEU A 91 13.82 -5.23 -7.09
C LEU A 91 13.65 -5.79 -8.51
N GLN A 92 14.52 -5.43 -9.45
CA GLN A 92 14.44 -5.86 -10.86
C GLN A 92 14.70 -7.38 -11.02
N ARG A 93 15.31 -8.02 -10.03
CA ARG A 93 15.48 -9.47 -10.00
C ARG A 93 14.27 -10.20 -9.40
N GLY A 94 13.21 -9.49 -9.04
CA GLY A 94 11.98 -10.07 -8.50
C GLY A 94 12.12 -10.62 -7.06
N LEU A 95 13.10 -10.16 -6.28
CA LEU A 95 13.35 -10.64 -4.92
C LEU A 95 12.47 -9.91 -3.88
N VAL A 96 11.73 -8.88 -4.29
CA VAL A 96 10.79 -8.15 -3.44
C VAL A 96 9.40 -8.75 -3.57
N GLU A 97 8.91 -9.40 -2.51
CA GLU A 97 7.62 -10.10 -2.54
C GLU A 97 6.43 -9.12 -2.52
N VAL A 98 6.48 -8.13 -1.64
CA VAL A 98 5.41 -7.14 -1.49
C VAL A 98 5.99 -5.74 -1.55
N ALA A 99 5.28 -4.82 -2.19
CA ALA A 99 5.57 -3.39 -2.07
C ALA A 99 4.31 -2.62 -1.67
N LEU A 100 4.47 -1.66 -0.76
CA LEU A 100 3.40 -0.79 -0.31
C LEU A 100 3.49 0.55 -1.03
N LEU A 101 2.44 0.91 -1.77
CA LEU A 101 2.38 2.13 -2.56
C LEU A 101 1.15 2.96 -2.21
N GLY A 102 1.22 4.25 -2.50
CA GLY A 102 0.08 5.16 -2.46
C GLY A 102 0.09 6.11 -3.65
N GLY A 103 -1.00 6.86 -3.83
CA GLY A 103 -1.11 7.83 -4.91
C GLY A 103 -2.17 8.87 -4.59
N ALA A 104 -2.19 9.95 -5.40
CA ALA A 104 -3.25 10.96 -5.33
C ALA A 104 -4.51 10.51 -6.06
N GLN A 105 -4.35 9.69 -7.12
CA GLN A 105 -5.44 9.06 -7.84
C GLN A 105 -5.11 7.60 -8.13
N ILE A 106 -6.15 6.77 -8.18
CA ILE A 106 -6.14 5.37 -8.59
C ILE A 106 -7.34 5.13 -9.50
N ASP A 107 -7.13 4.34 -10.57
CA ASP A 107 -8.22 3.87 -11.43
C ASP A 107 -8.65 2.44 -11.13
N LYS A 108 -9.62 1.93 -11.88
CA LYS A 108 -10.19 0.58 -11.70
C LYS A 108 -9.21 -0.56 -11.97
N TYR A 109 -8.06 -0.29 -12.57
CA TYR A 109 -7.00 -1.28 -12.82
C TYR A 109 -5.81 -1.12 -11.86
N GLY A 110 -5.95 -0.27 -10.84
CA GLY A 110 -4.90 -0.03 -9.87
C GLY A 110 -3.71 0.75 -10.39
N ASN A 111 -3.84 1.43 -11.53
CA ASN A 111 -2.86 2.39 -11.99
C ASN A 111 -2.87 3.59 -11.06
N LEU A 112 -1.69 4.16 -10.76
CA LEU A 112 -1.56 5.27 -9.82
C LEU A 112 -1.07 6.56 -10.49
N ASN A 113 -1.59 7.67 -10.00
CA ASN A 113 -1.07 9.00 -10.28
C ASN A 113 -0.52 9.65 -9.01
N SER A 114 0.75 10.01 -9.06
CA SER A 114 1.44 10.83 -8.05
C SER A 114 2.23 11.99 -8.69
N THR A 115 1.91 12.35 -9.94
CA THR A 115 2.66 13.36 -10.72
C THR A 115 1.92 14.68 -10.84
N VAL A 116 0.65 14.69 -11.23
CA VAL A 116 -0.09 15.92 -11.52
C VAL A 116 -1.60 15.73 -11.39
N ILE A 117 -2.30 16.75 -10.94
CA ILE A 117 -3.76 16.84 -11.04
C ILE A 117 -4.08 17.91 -12.09
N GLY A 118 -4.91 17.55 -13.06
CA GLY A 118 -5.24 18.36 -14.24
C GLY A 118 -4.26 18.13 -15.38
N ASP A 119 -4.21 19.08 -16.32
CA ASP A 119 -3.34 19.00 -17.47
C ASP A 119 -1.84 19.06 -17.10
N TYR A 120 -1.01 18.28 -17.80
CA TYR A 120 0.43 18.17 -17.48
C TYR A 120 1.19 19.49 -17.71
N ALA A 121 0.85 20.22 -18.76
CA ALA A 121 1.53 21.49 -19.10
C ALA A 121 1.06 22.66 -18.21
N THR A 122 -0.24 22.64 -17.84
CA THR A 122 -0.89 23.67 -17.00
C THR A 122 -1.57 23.04 -15.79
N PRO A 123 -0.81 22.50 -14.83
CA PRO A 123 -1.38 21.68 -13.77
C PRO A 123 -2.17 22.51 -12.75
N LYS A 124 -3.31 21.95 -12.31
CA LYS A 124 -4.01 22.45 -11.13
C LYS A 124 -3.19 22.23 -9.86
N THR A 125 -2.51 21.07 -9.79
CA THR A 125 -1.61 20.72 -8.69
C THR A 125 -0.47 19.89 -9.22
N ARG A 126 0.79 20.31 -8.96
CA ARG A 126 1.98 19.50 -9.19
C ARG A 126 2.22 18.67 -7.93
N LEU A 127 2.38 17.34 -8.11
CA LEU A 127 2.67 16.38 -7.06
C LEU A 127 4.17 16.02 -7.08
N PRO A 128 4.68 15.26 -6.10
CA PRO A 128 6.11 14.91 -6.02
C PRO A 128 6.67 14.15 -7.23
N GLY A 129 5.84 13.43 -7.97
CA GLY A 129 6.25 12.59 -9.10
C GLY A 129 6.38 11.12 -8.72
N SER A 130 7.15 10.38 -9.51
CA SER A 130 7.32 8.94 -9.36
C SER A 130 8.23 8.55 -8.19
N GLY A 131 9.35 9.25 -8.01
CA GLY A 131 10.44 8.63 -7.24
C GLY A 131 10.72 7.23 -7.77
N GLY A 132 10.92 6.26 -6.89
CA GLY A 132 11.03 4.85 -7.24
C GLY A 132 9.71 4.12 -7.48
N ALA A 133 8.55 4.75 -7.28
CA ALA A 133 7.26 4.06 -7.29
C ALA A 133 6.92 3.39 -8.64
N CYS A 134 7.34 3.98 -9.78
CA CYS A 134 7.14 3.38 -11.10
C CYS A 134 7.88 2.05 -11.22
N GLU A 135 9.16 2.03 -10.84
CA GLU A 135 10.01 0.83 -10.84
C GLU A 135 9.50 -0.22 -9.86
N ILE A 136 9.09 0.21 -8.68
CA ILE A 136 8.53 -0.67 -7.65
C ILE A 136 7.23 -1.33 -8.15
N ALA A 137 6.31 -0.55 -8.73
CA ALA A 137 5.06 -1.06 -9.28
C ALA A 137 5.27 -2.02 -10.46
N THR A 138 6.36 -1.84 -11.21
CA THR A 138 6.72 -2.68 -12.35
C THR A 138 7.28 -4.03 -11.91
N ASN A 139 8.15 -4.06 -10.90
CA ASN A 139 9.03 -5.20 -10.61
C ASN A 139 8.69 -5.99 -9.35
N ALA A 140 8.02 -5.41 -8.35
CA ALA A 140 7.61 -6.16 -7.16
C ALA A 140 6.66 -7.32 -7.54
N GLN A 141 6.79 -8.47 -6.86
CA GLN A 141 5.95 -9.63 -7.16
C GLN A 141 4.45 -9.31 -6.97
N ARG A 142 4.12 -8.45 -6.02
CA ARG A 142 2.76 -7.89 -5.83
C ARG A 142 2.83 -6.54 -5.13
N THR A 143 1.88 -5.66 -5.45
CA THR A 143 1.77 -4.36 -4.78
C THR A 143 0.46 -4.25 -4.00
N PHE A 144 0.53 -3.65 -2.82
CA PHE A 144 -0.65 -3.25 -2.04
C PHE A 144 -0.71 -1.74 -2.04
N MET A 145 -1.84 -1.19 -2.46
CA MET A 145 -2.10 0.24 -2.39
C MET A 145 -2.75 0.56 -1.05
N ILE A 146 -2.21 1.57 -0.36
CA ILE A 146 -2.76 2.04 0.91
C ILE A 146 -3.14 3.50 0.74
N MET A 147 -4.44 3.80 0.72
CA MET A 147 -4.94 5.16 0.50
C MET A 147 -6.37 5.35 1.02
N ARG A 148 -6.72 6.60 1.37
CA ARG A 148 -8.07 6.93 1.81
C ARG A 148 -9.06 6.83 0.66
N LEU A 149 -10.20 6.21 0.92
CA LEU A 149 -11.30 6.12 -0.05
C LEU A 149 -11.99 7.48 -0.17
N LYS A 150 -11.77 8.14 -1.30
CA LYS A 150 -12.39 9.45 -1.61
C LYS A 150 -12.66 9.54 -3.10
N ARG A 151 -13.81 10.08 -3.47
CA ARG A 151 -14.24 10.26 -4.87
C ARG A 151 -13.18 10.93 -5.75
N ARG A 152 -12.46 11.90 -5.22
CA ARG A 152 -11.38 12.60 -5.96
C ARG A 152 -10.11 11.76 -6.16
N ALA A 153 -9.96 10.66 -5.40
CA ALA A 153 -8.80 9.77 -5.48
C ALA A 153 -9.12 8.50 -6.30
N PHE A 154 -10.36 7.98 -6.22
CA PHE A 154 -10.82 6.82 -6.97
C PHE A 154 -11.54 7.29 -8.23
N VAL A 155 -10.78 7.54 -9.31
CA VAL A 155 -11.24 8.18 -10.54
C VAL A 155 -11.38 7.20 -11.68
N GLU A 156 -12.35 7.42 -12.56
CA GLU A 156 -12.54 6.58 -13.75
C GLU A 156 -11.34 6.67 -14.69
N LYS A 157 -10.73 7.86 -14.80
CA LYS A 157 -9.57 8.13 -15.62
C LYS A 157 -8.56 8.98 -14.84
N LEU A 158 -7.31 8.51 -14.82
CA LEU A 158 -6.20 9.26 -14.23
C LEU A 158 -5.87 10.51 -15.06
N ASP A 159 -5.49 11.59 -14.37
CA ASP A 159 -4.93 12.77 -15.06
C ASP A 159 -3.51 12.48 -15.61
N PHE A 160 -2.78 11.58 -14.96
CA PHE A 160 -1.46 11.12 -15.39
C PHE A 160 -1.17 9.70 -14.86
N LEU A 161 -0.60 8.85 -15.68
CA LEU A 161 -0.15 7.51 -15.25
C LEU A 161 1.29 7.61 -14.76
N THR A 162 1.49 7.54 -13.44
CA THR A 162 2.82 7.56 -12.81
C THR A 162 3.35 6.16 -12.59
N SER A 163 2.56 5.28 -12.00
CA SER A 163 2.96 3.91 -11.68
C SER A 163 1.95 2.92 -12.26
N PRO A 164 2.43 1.93 -13.06
CA PRO A 164 1.53 1.01 -13.74
C PRO A 164 0.88 0.03 -12.75
N GLY A 165 -0.44 -0.07 -12.84
CA GLY A 165 -1.21 -1.15 -12.26
C GLY A 165 -1.37 -2.31 -13.25
N HIS A 166 -2.61 -2.77 -13.43
CA HIS A 166 -2.95 -3.73 -14.49
C HIS A 166 -3.22 -3.05 -15.85
N LEU A 167 -2.78 -1.80 -16.02
CA LEU A 167 -2.86 -0.99 -17.25
C LEU A 167 -4.28 -0.87 -17.79
N THR A 168 -4.66 -1.66 -18.80
CA THR A 168 -5.99 -1.72 -19.38
C THR A 168 -6.75 -2.99 -18.97
N GLY A 169 -6.23 -3.73 -18.00
CA GLY A 169 -6.81 -4.97 -17.50
C GLY A 169 -6.35 -6.22 -18.23
N GLY A 170 -6.94 -7.36 -17.88
CA GLY A 170 -6.62 -8.65 -18.46
C GLY A 170 -5.13 -9.01 -18.39
N ASP A 171 -4.56 -9.33 -19.51
CA ASP A 171 -3.15 -9.71 -19.69
C ASP A 171 -2.23 -8.56 -20.16
N SER A 172 -2.71 -7.31 -20.10
CA SER A 172 -1.99 -6.14 -20.64
C SER A 172 -0.59 -5.93 -20.03
N ARG A 173 -0.39 -6.27 -18.75
CA ARG A 173 0.96 -6.26 -18.13
C ARG A 173 1.90 -7.25 -18.81
N GLN A 174 1.42 -8.47 -19.07
CA GLN A 174 2.19 -9.51 -19.71
C GLN A 174 2.55 -9.15 -21.15
N GLN A 175 1.58 -8.58 -21.90
CA GLN A 175 1.80 -8.10 -23.28
C GLN A 175 2.88 -7.02 -23.36
N LEU A 176 3.00 -6.17 -22.34
CA LEU A 176 4.06 -5.15 -22.24
C LEU A 176 5.35 -5.66 -21.58
N GLY A 177 5.43 -6.94 -21.22
CA GLY A 177 6.61 -7.52 -20.61
C GLY A 177 6.93 -6.99 -19.22
N LEU A 178 5.95 -6.50 -18.45
CA LEU A 178 6.15 -6.06 -17.09
C LEU A 178 6.37 -7.27 -16.17
N PRO A 179 7.53 -7.41 -15.49
CA PRO A 179 7.90 -8.65 -14.82
C PRO A 179 7.14 -8.91 -13.52
N GLY A 180 6.74 -7.87 -12.80
CA GLY A 180 6.02 -8.00 -11.53
C GLY A 180 4.55 -8.36 -11.71
N GLY A 181 3.93 -8.90 -10.64
CA GLY A 181 2.52 -9.33 -10.67
C GLY A 181 1.50 -8.19 -10.62
N GLY A 182 1.93 -6.96 -10.29
CA GLY A 182 1.08 -5.79 -10.21
C GLY A 182 0.23 -5.70 -8.93
N PRO A 183 -0.85 -4.92 -8.98
CA PRO A 183 -1.74 -4.72 -7.85
C PRO A 183 -2.40 -6.01 -7.38
N ALA A 184 -2.28 -6.31 -6.09
CA ALA A 184 -3.00 -7.41 -5.47
C ALA A 184 -4.14 -6.91 -4.58
N LEU A 185 -3.89 -5.83 -3.81
CA LEU A 185 -4.85 -5.28 -2.86
C LEU A 185 -4.87 -3.75 -2.92
N VAL A 186 -6.05 -3.19 -2.64
CA VAL A 186 -6.21 -1.78 -2.26
C VAL A 186 -6.85 -1.76 -0.88
N ILE A 187 -6.11 -1.22 0.10
CA ILE A 187 -6.51 -1.13 1.50
C ILE A 187 -6.89 0.32 1.77
N THR A 188 -8.13 0.54 2.17
CA THR A 188 -8.65 1.88 2.43
C THR A 188 -9.09 2.05 3.88
N ASP A 189 -9.63 3.18 4.22
CA ASP A 189 -10.24 3.46 5.51
C ASP A 189 -11.68 2.94 5.66
N LYS A 190 -12.24 2.27 4.64
CA LYS A 190 -13.61 1.76 4.63
C LYS A 190 -13.73 0.30 4.17
N ALA A 191 -12.84 -0.13 3.28
CA ALA A 191 -12.96 -1.39 2.58
C ALA A 191 -11.63 -1.90 2.04
N ILE A 192 -11.61 -3.18 1.65
CA ILE A 192 -10.52 -3.82 0.93
C ILE A 192 -11.02 -4.22 -0.46
N PHE A 193 -10.18 -3.99 -1.45
CA PHE A 193 -10.42 -4.40 -2.83
C PHE A 193 -9.28 -5.30 -3.30
N ASN A 194 -9.57 -6.18 -4.26
CA ASN A 194 -8.57 -6.98 -4.96
C ASN A 194 -8.79 -6.93 -6.48
N PHE A 195 -7.96 -7.69 -7.22
CA PHE A 195 -7.97 -7.80 -8.67
C PHE A 195 -8.05 -9.27 -9.12
N ALA A 196 -8.59 -10.13 -8.27
CA ALA A 196 -8.64 -11.58 -8.48
C ALA A 196 -9.80 -11.99 -9.41
N ASN A 197 -9.87 -11.37 -10.59
CA ASN A 197 -10.80 -11.71 -11.67
C ASN A 197 -10.08 -11.66 -13.03
N PRO A 198 -10.63 -12.29 -14.08
CA PRO A 198 -9.98 -12.35 -15.40
C PRO A 198 -9.67 -10.98 -16.01
N ASP A 199 -10.53 -9.99 -15.77
CA ASP A 199 -10.37 -8.64 -16.29
C ASP A 199 -9.33 -7.81 -15.53
N ARG A 200 -8.83 -8.30 -14.38
CA ARG A 200 -7.94 -7.57 -13.49
C ARG A 200 -8.52 -6.21 -13.07
N GLU A 201 -9.83 -6.12 -12.97
CA GLU A 201 -10.54 -4.94 -12.51
C GLU A 201 -10.71 -4.98 -10.99
N MET A 202 -10.56 -3.83 -10.35
CA MET A 202 -10.76 -3.66 -8.91
C MET A 202 -12.17 -4.10 -8.50
N GLN A 203 -12.25 -5.02 -7.54
CA GLN A 203 -13.52 -5.49 -6.97
C GLN A 203 -13.52 -5.40 -5.45
N LEU A 204 -14.66 -5.04 -4.88
CA LEU A 204 -14.87 -5.00 -3.44
C LEU A 204 -14.92 -6.43 -2.89
N VAL A 205 -14.09 -6.71 -1.87
CA VAL A 205 -14.02 -8.04 -1.23
C VAL A 205 -14.30 -8.02 0.27
N GLU A 206 -13.98 -6.92 0.95
CA GLU A 206 -14.25 -6.79 2.37
C GLU A 206 -14.74 -5.38 2.72
N LEU A 207 -15.65 -5.31 3.67
CA LEU A 207 -16.13 -4.06 4.28
C LEU A 207 -15.66 -3.99 5.73
N TYR A 208 -15.36 -2.80 6.21
CA TYR A 208 -15.11 -2.59 7.62
C TYR A 208 -16.43 -2.54 8.41
N PRO A 209 -16.39 -2.75 9.73
CA PRO A 209 -17.61 -2.70 10.55
C PRO A 209 -18.40 -1.39 10.32
N ASN A 210 -19.71 -1.52 10.18
CA ASN A 210 -20.66 -0.41 9.98
C ASN A 210 -20.50 0.36 8.65
N VAL A 211 -19.76 -0.18 7.67
CA VAL A 211 -19.66 0.38 6.32
C VAL A 211 -20.56 -0.40 5.37
N SER A 212 -21.32 0.30 4.53
CA SER A 212 -22.15 -0.33 3.48
C SER A 212 -21.48 -0.27 2.11
N ALA A 213 -21.83 -1.21 1.22
CA ALA A 213 -21.32 -1.25 -0.15
C ALA A 213 -21.75 0.01 -0.95
N GLU A 214 -22.94 0.53 -0.69
CA GLU A 214 -23.46 1.75 -1.31
C GLU A 214 -22.60 2.95 -0.93
N SER A 215 -22.18 3.05 0.36
CA SER A 215 -21.31 4.13 0.83
C SER A 215 -19.91 4.05 0.22
N VAL A 216 -19.42 2.85 -0.08
CA VAL A 216 -18.17 2.62 -0.80
C VAL A 216 -18.33 3.01 -2.26
N GLN A 217 -19.40 2.57 -2.94
CA GLN A 217 -19.68 2.91 -4.35
C GLN A 217 -19.77 4.44 -4.56
N ALA A 218 -20.35 5.18 -3.62
CA ALA A 218 -20.47 6.63 -3.72
C ALA A 218 -19.12 7.35 -3.80
N GLU A 219 -18.06 6.75 -3.25
CA GLU A 219 -16.69 7.30 -3.24
C GLU A 219 -15.82 6.79 -4.41
N VAL A 220 -16.37 5.93 -5.29
CA VAL A 220 -15.64 5.37 -6.45
C VAL A 220 -16.17 5.98 -7.75
N GLY A 221 -15.26 6.33 -8.66
CA GLY A 221 -15.53 7.05 -9.91
C GLY A 221 -16.16 6.23 -11.04
N TRP A 222 -16.29 4.92 -10.85
CA TRP A 222 -16.83 3.98 -11.84
C TRP A 222 -17.80 3.01 -11.18
N PRO A 223 -18.63 2.26 -11.96
CA PRO A 223 -19.43 1.16 -11.43
C PRO A 223 -18.52 0.08 -10.83
N LEU A 224 -18.53 -0.02 -9.49
CA LEU A 224 -17.61 -0.90 -8.76
C LEU A 224 -18.05 -2.35 -8.88
N ARG A 225 -17.15 -3.22 -9.29
CA ARG A 225 -17.35 -4.67 -9.27
C ARG A 225 -17.43 -5.16 -7.82
N MET A 226 -18.35 -6.05 -7.53
CA MET A 226 -18.51 -6.72 -6.26
C MET A 226 -18.05 -8.18 -6.38
N ALA A 227 -17.34 -8.69 -5.38
CA ALA A 227 -17.06 -10.12 -5.30
C ALA A 227 -18.36 -10.89 -5.01
N GLU A 228 -18.42 -12.18 -5.36
CA GLU A 228 -19.58 -13.04 -5.07
C GLU A 228 -19.91 -13.07 -3.58
N LYS A 229 -18.88 -13.00 -2.74
CA LYS A 229 -19.02 -12.94 -1.29
C LYS A 229 -18.17 -11.79 -0.75
N ILE A 230 -18.83 -10.85 -0.09
CA ILE A 230 -18.16 -9.75 0.62
C ILE A 230 -18.09 -10.12 2.09
N HIS A 231 -16.90 -10.04 2.67
CA HIS A 231 -16.66 -10.32 4.08
C HIS A 231 -16.68 -9.03 4.90
N VAL A 232 -16.92 -9.15 6.21
CA VAL A 232 -16.69 -8.07 7.15
C VAL A 232 -15.33 -8.30 7.82
N THR A 233 -14.45 -7.31 7.66
CA THR A 233 -13.11 -7.37 8.26
C THR A 233 -13.22 -7.27 9.78
N PRO A 234 -12.62 -8.18 10.56
CA PRO A 234 -12.61 -8.06 12.01
C PRO A 234 -11.95 -6.77 12.48
N PRO A 235 -12.53 -6.08 13.47
CA PRO A 235 -11.91 -4.87 14.03
C PRO A 235 -10.54 -5.16 14.64
N PRO A 236 -9.74 -4.12 14.92
CA PRO A 236 -8.48 -4.28 15.65
C PRO A 236 -8.68 -4.96 16.99
N SER A 237 -7.78 -5.86 17.36
CA SER A 237 -7.76 -6.47 18.68
C SER A 237 -7.17 -5.50 19.71
N VAL A 238 -7.39 -5.80 21.00
CA VAL A 238 -6.81 -5.03 22.13
C VAL A 238 -5.29 -4.96 22.00
N GLU A 239 -4.67 -6.10 21.68
CA GLU A 239 -3.21 -6.19 21.59
C GLU A 239 -2.65 -5.44 20.39
N GLU A 240 -3.29 -5.51 19.22
CA GLU A 240 -2.86 -4.72 18.06
C GLU A 240 -2.93 -3.22 18.32
N LEU A 241 -3.98 -2.75 19.00
CA LEU A 241 -4.09 -1.34 19.38
C LEU A 241 -3.07 -0.94 20.45
N ARG A 242 -2.79 -1.81 21.42
CA ARG A 242 -1.74 -1.59 22.41
C ARG A 242 -0.37 -1.43 21.73
N LEU A 243 -0.01 -2.37 20.86
CA LEU A 243 1.24 -2.30 20.11
C LEU A 243 1.37 -1.02 19.29
N ILE A 244 0.31 -0.61 18.59
CA ILE A 244 0.33 0.65 17.82
C ILE A 244 0.51 1.85 18.75
N ARG A 245 -0.24 1.92 19.86
CA ARG A 245 -0.34 3.12 20.70
C ARG A 245 0.82 3.30 21.66
N GLU A 246 1.37 2.20 22.17
CA GLU A 246 2.37 2.23 23.23
C GLU A 246 3.79 1.96 22.69
N GLU A 247 3.93 1.11 21.67
CA GLU A 247 5.24 0.67 21.18
C GLU A 247 5.64 1.35 19.86
N LEU A 248 4.74 1.35 18.86
CA LEU A 248 5.10 1.77 17.51
C LEU A 248 4.92 3.27 17.28
N ASP A 249 3.82 3.83 17.73
CA ASP A 249 3.48 5.25 17.51
C ASP A 249 2.97 5.92 18.80
N PRO A 250 3.77 5.94 19.87
CA PRO A 250 3.34 6.54 21.15
C PRO A 250 3.04 8.03 21.03
N GLN A 251 3.61 8.70 20.06
CA GLN A 251 3.38 10.13 19.80
C GLN A 251 2.15 10.42 18.93
N GLY A 252 1.53 9.39 18.32
CA GLY A 252 0.36 9.54 17.48
C GLY A 252 0.64 10.23 16.14
N LEU A 253 1.80 9.99 15.54
CA LEU A 253 2.22 10.65 14.31
C LEU A 253 1.43 10.15 13.08
N TYR A 254 1.03 8.88 13.07
CA TYR A 254 0.43 8.22 11.89
C TYR A 254 -0.92 7.54 12.15
N ARG A 255 -1.34 7.43 13.40
CA ARG A 255 -2.61 6.79 13.79
C ARG A 255 -3.82 7.73 13.82
#